data_baddb81827b32f2d6018332255f16485
#
_entry.id   baddb81827b32f2d6018332255f16485
#
_cell.length_a   1.000
_cell.length_b   1.000
_cell.length_c   1.000
_cell.angle_alpha   90.00
_cell.angle_beta   90.00
_cell.angle_gamma   90.00
#
_symmetry.space_group_name_H-M   'P 1'
#
loop_
_entity.id
_entity.type
_entity.pdbx_description
1 polymer ?
#
loop_
_entity_poly.entity_id
_entity_poly.type
_entity_poly.pdbx_seq_one_letter_code
_entity_poly.pdbx_strand_id
1 'polypeptide(L)' 'MSEQLMNDLISESDLEKVTGYKAQAKQCKLLTEHGIFFVKDANGAPHVTWYSFNNPTHLRFNQA' A
#
# COMPACT_ATOMS: atom_id res chain seq x y z
N MET A 1 3.18 -5.39 -20.29
CA MET A 1 2.42 -4.30 -19.70
C MET A 1 1.99 -4.55 -18.29
N SER A 2 1.30 -5.64 -18.04
CA SER A 2 0.83 -5.88 -16.69
C SER A 2 1.95 -6.07 -15.68
N GLU A 3 3.06 -6.61 -16.10
CA GLU A 3 4.16 -6.79 -15.16
C GLU A 3 4.66 -5.48 -14.61
N GLN A 4 4.64 -4.44 -15.45
CA GLN A 4 5.11 -3.16 -15.00
C GLN A 4 4.25 -2.60 -13.89
N LEU A 5 2.94 -2.87 -13.96
CA LEU A 5 2.05 -2.38 -12.94
C LEU A 5 2.34 -2.99 -11.57
N MET A 6 2.81 -4.23 -11.58
CA MET A 6 3.12 -4.90 -10.32
C MET A 6 4.27 -4.21 -9.58
N ASN A 7 5.21 -3.65 -10.32
CA ASN A 7 6.38 -3.00 -9.72
C ASN A 7 6.21 -1.51 -9.59
N ASP A 8 5.14 -0.95 -10.13
CA ASP A 8 4.92 0.49 -10.10
C ASP A 8 4.33 0.91 -8.76
N LEU A 9 4.67 2.12 -8.37
CA LEU A 9 4.03 2.71 -7.20
C LEU A 9 2.58 3.04 -7.54
N ILE A 10 1.72 2.85 -6.56
CA ILE A 10 0.33 3.24 -6.69
C ILE A 10 0.27 4.76 -6.65
N SER A 11 -0.41 5.38 -7.62
CA SER A 11 -0.53 6.82 -7.65
C SER A 11 -1.39 7.31 -6.49
N GLU A 12 -1.28 8.59 -6.17
CA GLU A 12 -2.05 9.14 -5.05
C GLU A 12 -3.54 8.98 -5.26
N SER A 13 -4.02 9.22 -6.47
CA SER A 13 -5.44 9.10 -6.72
C SER A 13 -5.91 7.65 -6.64
N ASP A 14 -5.09 6.73 -7.11
CA ASP A 14 -5.44 5.32 -7.01
C ASP A 14 -5.40 4.86 -5.55
N LEU A 15 -4.46 5.38 -4.79
CA LEU A 15 -4.37 5.01 -3.38
C LEU A 15 -5.61 5.47 -2.63
N GLU A 16 -6.14 6.65 -2.95
CA GLU A 16 -7.39 7.10 -2.37
C GLU A 16 -8.53 6.14 -2.68
N LYS A 17 -8.54 5.64 -3.92
CA LYS A 17 -9.61 4.75 -4.33
C LYS A 17 -9.54 3.41 -3.62
N VAL A 18 -8.34 2.85 -3.52
CA VAL A 18 -8.21 1.51 -2.95
C VAL A 18 -8.27 1.54 -1.43
N THR A 19 -7.88 2.63 -0.78
CA THR A 19 -7.98 2.74 0.68
C THR A 19 -9.30 3.34 1.11
N GLY A 20 -9.90 4.17 0.27
CA GLY A 20 -11.11 4.88 0.63
C GLY A 20 -10.87 6.11 1.48
N TYR A 21 -9.63 6.52 1.66
CA TYR A 21 -9.28 7.67 2.49
C TYR A 21 -8.42 8.64 1.71
N LYS A 22 -8.68 9.94 1.89
CA LYS A 22 -7.81 10.98 1.35
C LYS A 22 -6.67 11.30 2.31
N ALA A 23 -6.93 11.22 3.60
CA ALA A 23 -5.93 11.59 4.61
C ALA A 23 -4.81 10.56 4.61
N GLN A 24 -3.57 11.05 4.50
CA GLN A 24 -2.41 10.16 4.44
C GLN A 24 -2.25 9.34 5.71
N ALA A 25 -2.53 9.95 6.85
CA ALA A 25 -2.43 9.22 8.11
C ALA A 25 -3.39 8.04 8.16
N LYS A 26 -4.58 8.22 7.62
CA LYS A 26 -5.55 7.13 7.59
C LYS A 26 -5.18 6.07 6.58
N GLN A 27 -4.58 6.48 5.46
CA GLN A 27 -4.07 5.53 4.48
C GLN A 27 -2.99 4.66 5.10
N CYS A 28 -2.05 5.29 5.83
CA CYS A 28 -0.98 4.55 6.48
C CYS A 28 -1.54 3.57 7.50
N LYS A 29 -2.53 4.00 8.26
CA LYS A 29 -3.12 3.13 9.27
C LYS A 29 -3.78 1.91 8.62
N LEU A 30 -4.52 2.13 7.54
CA LEU A 30 -5.17 1.03 6.84
C LEU A 30 -4.14 0.06 6.29
N LEU A 31 -3.08 0.58 5.67
CA LEU A 31 -2.05 -0.28 5.12
C LEU A 31 -1.38 -1.10 6.21
N THR A 32 -1.13 -0.48 7.36
CA THR A 32 -0.53 -1.18 8.48
C THR A 32 -1.44 -2.28 8.99
N GLU A 33 -2.73 -1.99 9.12
CA GLU A 33 -3.68 -2.96 9.63
C GLU A 33 -3.82 -4.17 8.71
N HIS A 34 -3.64 -3.95 7.42
CA HIS A 34 -3.74 -5.03 6.46
C HIS A 34 -2.41 -5.73 6.19
N GLY A 35 -1.35 -5.29 6.88
CA GLY A 35 -0.05 -5.93 6.71
C GLY A 35 0.60 -5.62 5.38
N ILE A 36 0.23 -4.51 4.76
CA ILE A 36 0.76 -4.13 3.46
C ILE A 36 2.03 -3.31 3.67
N PHE A 37 3.13 -3.74 3.06
CA PHE A 37 4.39 -3.02 3.18
C PHE A 37 4.30 -1.70 2.43
N PHE A 38 4.73 -0.63 3.06
CA PHE A 38 4.81 0.68 2.41
C PHE A 38 5.93 1.47 3.04
N VAL A 39 6.38 2.49 2.33
CA VAL A 39 7.42 3.40 2.81
C VAL A 39 6.79 4.77 2.96
N LYS A 40 7.04 5.40 4.10
CA LYS A 40 6.53 6.75 4.35
C LYS A 40 7.62 7.74 4.00
N ASP A 41 7.29 8.75 3.20
CA ASP A 41 8.30 9.74 2.84
C ASP A 41 8.42 10.82 3.91
N ALA A 42 9.26 11.83 3.66
CA ALA A 42 9.52 12.87 4.64
C ALA A 42 8.27 13.66 5.00
N ASN A 43 7.30 13.71 4.10
CA ASN A 43 6.06 14.44 4.33
C ASN A 43 4.97 13.58 4.96
N GLY A 44 5.26 12.31 5.19
CA GLY A 44 4.30 11.41 5.78
C GLY A 44 3.40 10.71 4.78
N ALA A 45 3.67 10.87 3.49
CA ALA A 45 2.87 10.23 2.47
C ALA A 45 3.29 8.78 2.28
N PRO A 46 2.35 7.85 2.21
CA PRO A 46 2.72 6.45 2.01
C PRO A 46 3.02 6.17 0.54
N HIS A 47 4.02 5.34 0.32
CA HIS A 47 4.40 4.89 -1.01
C HIS A 47 4.36 3.37 -1.01
N VAL A 48 3.51 2.82 -1.84
CA VAL A 48 3.30 1.37 -1.88
C VAL A 48 3.22 0.93 -3.33
N THR A 49 3.77 -0.24 -3.62
CA THR A 49 3.68 -0.80 -4.96
C THR A 49 2.43 -1.67 -5.07
N TRP A 50 1.98 -1.85 -6.31
CA TRP A 50 0.86 -2.76 -6.53
C TRP A 50 1.18 -4.16 -6.05
N TYR A 51 2.44 -4.58 -6.21
CA TYR A 51 2.85 -5.91 -5.75
C TYR A 51 2.64 -6.04 -4.24
N SER A 52 3.12 -5.05 -3.48
CA SER A 52 2.99 -5.11 -2.03
C SER A 52 1.53 -5.05 -1.59
N PHE A 53 0.73 -4.26 -2.30
CA PHE A 53 -0.68 -4.13 -1.98
C PHE A 53 -1.40 -5.47 -2.16
N ASN A 54 -1.01 -6.22 -3.18
CA ASN A 54 -1.65 -7.49 -3.49
C ASN A 54 -1.05 -8.67 -2.74
N ASN A 55 0.04 -8.46 -2.00
CA ASN A 55 0.74 -9.53 -1.29
C ASN A 55 1.04 -9.09 0.14
N PRO A 56 0.01 -8.93 0.98
CA PRO A 56 0.24 -8.50 2.36
C PRO A 56 1.07 -9.50 3.13
N THR A 57 2.02 -8.97 3.89
CA THR A 57 2.94 -9.82 4.62
C THR A 57 2.27 -10.55 5.78
N HIS A 58 1.27 -9.92 6.40
CA HIS A 58 0.64 -10.55 7.55
C HIS A 58 -0.07 -11.85 7.16
N LEU A 59 -0.51 -11.95 5.91
CA LEU A 59 -1.14 -13.20 5.46
C LEU A 59 -0.12 -14.33 5.41
N ARG A 60 1.11 -13.99 4.99
CA ARG A 60 2.15 -15.00 4.93
C ARG A 60 2.57 -15.43 6.32
N PHE A 61 2.66 -14.49 7.25
CA PHE A 61 3.04 -14.82 8.62
C PHE A 61 1.99 -15.67 9.29
N ASN A 62 0.74 -15.41 9.02
CA ASN A 62 -0.34 -16.16 9.65
C ASN A 62 -0.34 -17.61 9.23
N GLN A 63 0.28 -17.90 8.12
CA GLN A 63 0.34 -19.27 7.63
C GLN A 63 1.49 -20.05 8.23
N ALA A 64 2.45 -19.34 8.76
CA ALA A 64 3.57 -20.02 9.41
C ALA A 64 3.19 -20.45 10.84
#